data_9c0bccb338f502f8a12bd13e38a8722b
#
_entry.id   9c0bccb338f502f8a12bd13e38a8722b
#
_cell.length_a   1.000
_cell.length_b   1.000
_cell.length_c   1.000
_cell.angle_alpha   90.00
_cell.angle_beta   90.00
_cell.angle_gamma   90.00
#
_symmetry.space_group_name_H-M   'P 1'
#
loop_
_entity.id
_entity.type
_entity.pdbx_description
1 polymer ?
#
loop_
_entity_poly.entity_id
_entity_poly.type
_entity_poly.pdbx_seq_one_letter_code
_entity_poly.pdbx_strand_id
1 'polypeptide(L)'
;QHLFHRGFRCLGHPAALALHQRPGVPGIRSTFGTGTELLNSLRLMYSRLASHRCPNGHYIPPTLAVAAGKELVCPECGAYFYAPSAEELAFNSQGACQKCGGTGSVRTVDIASLVPDDSLTIDGGAVAPWNSLMWSLMTDVCREMGVRTDVPFRDLTEQEKDIVYHGPAEKKHIFYHARNSNQAGELDFTYYNAVYTVENALAKVKDDKGMKRVEKFLREDVCPECHGSRLSAAARAPKLRGIS
;
A
#
# COMPACT_ATOMS: atom_id res chain seq x y z
N GLN A 1 -26.71 -9.88 -22.63
CA GLN A 1 -27.56 -10.72 -23.49
C GLN A 1 -28.37 -11.64 -22.58
N HIS A 2 -29.65 -11.34 -22.40
CA HIS A 2 -30.59 -12.15 -21.64
C HIS A 2 -30.99 -13.37 -22.47
N LEU A 3 -30.52 -14.55 -22.09
CA LEU A 3 -31.08 -15.81 -22.52
C LEU A 3 -32.29 -16.09 -21.64
N PHE A 4 -33.46 -15.72 -22.15
CA PHE A 4 -34.74 -16.19 -21.62
C PHE A 4 -34.91 -17.68 -22.01
N HIS A 5 -34.70 -18.59 -21.08
CA HIS A 5 -35.20 -19.94 -21.21
C HIS A 5 -36.73 -19.93 -21.03
N ARG A 6 -37.41 -20.15 -22.12
CA ARG A 6 -38.85 -20.38 -22.14
C ARG A 6 -39.21 -21.62 -21.30
N GLY A 7 -40.03 -21.38 -20.30
CA GLY A 7 -40.92 -22.19 -19.57
C GLY A 7 -40.80 -23.71 -19.62
N PHE A 8 -40.07 -24.28 -18.64
CA PHE A 8 -40.41 -25.62 -18.16
C PHE A 8 -41.59 -25.49 -17.20
N ARG A 9 -42.77 -26.01 -17.59
CA ARG A 9 -43.88 -26.20 -16.65
C ARG A 9 -43.54 -27.39 -15.78
N CYS A 10 -43.06 -27.17 -14.59
CA CYS A 10 -42.95 -28.20 -13.55
C CYS A 10 -44.34 -28.43 -12.94
N LEU A 11 -45.07 -29.39 -13.49
CA LEU A 11 -46.32 -29.87 -12.92
C LEU A 11 -46.01 -30.81 -11.76
N GLY A 12 -46.41 -30.45 -10.55
CA GLY A 12 -46.34 -31.34 -9.37
C GLY A 12 -45.17 -31.12 -8.40
N HIS A 13 -44.37 -30.06 -8.53
CA HIS A 13 -43.36 -29.71 -7.52
C HIS A 13 -43.91 -28.70 -6.50
N PRO A 14 -43.55 -28.86 -5.19
CA PRO A 14 -43.79 -27.81 -4.22
C PRO A 14 -43.01 -26.54 -4.58
N ALA A 15 -43.39 -25.41 -4.03
CA ALA A 15 -42.82 -24.09 -4.35
C ALA A 15 -41.30 -24.11 -4.54
N ALA A 16 -40.84 -23.77 -5.75
CA ALA A 16 -39.41 -23.69 -6.06
C ALA A 16 -38.93 -22.24 -5.88
N LEU A 17 -37.89 -22.05 -5.04
CA LEU A 17 -37.22 -20.78 -4.86
C LEU A 17 -35.96 -20.75 -5.72
N ALA A 18 -35.90 -19.87 -6.72
CA ALA A 18 -34.67 -19.64 -7.48
C ALA A 18 -33.79 -18.64 -6.75
N LEU A 19 -32.67 -19.11 -6.22
CA LEU A 19 -31.66 -18.23 -5.65
C LEU A 19 -30.68 -17.78 -6.75
N HIS A 20 -30.73 -16.50 -7.07
CA HIS A 20 -29.78 -15.91 -8.02
C HIS A 20 -28.51 -15.51 -7.30
N GLN A 21 -27.44 -16.29 -7.49
CA GLN A 21 -26.11 -15.91 -7.01
C GLN A 21 -25.52 -14.87 -7.97
N ARG A 22 -25.38 -13.64 -7.49
CA ARG A 22 -24.58 -12.64 -8.19
C ARG A 22 -23.09 -12.94 -7.95
N PRO A 23 -22.24 -12.99 -8.99
CA PRO A 23 -20.81 -13.08 -8.79
C PRO A 23 -20.35 -11.97 -7.86
N GLY A 24 -19.67 -12.31 -6.78
CA GLY A 24 -19.05 -11.32 -5.90
C GLY A 24 -17.97 -10.54 -6.67
N VAL A 25 -17.89 -9.24 -6.47
CA VAL A 25 -16.76 -8.46 -6.97
C VAL A 25 -15.53 -8.85 -6.16
N PRO A 26 -14.47 -9.43 -6.78
CA PRO A 26 -13.30 -9.85 -6.03
C PRO A 26 -12.61 -8.63 -5.43
N GLY A 27 -12.32 -8.70 -4.13
CA GLY A 27 -11.52 -7.67 -3.45
C GLY A 27 -10.05 -7.70 -3.89
N ILE A 28 -9.30 -6.65 -3.58
CA ILE A 28 -7.86 -6.50 -3.92
C ILE A 28 -7.00 -7.68 -3.43
N ARG A 29 -7.43 -8.38 -2.39
CA ARG A 29 -6.76 -9.58 -1.85
C ARG A 29 -7.25 -10.88 -2.46
N SER A 30 -8.25 -10.85 -3.33
CA SER A 30 -8.75 -12.05 -4.00
C SER A 30 -7.80 -12.48 -5.12
N THR A 31 -7.55 -13.78 -5.21
CA THR A 31 -6.75 -14.40 -6.25
C THR A 31 -7.49 -15.62 -6.79
N PHE A 32 -7.07 -16.13 -7.94
CA PHE A 32 -7.57 -17.43 -8.46
C PHE A 32 -7.48 -18.54 -7.41
N GLY A 33 -6.32 -18.63 -6.71
CA GLY A 33 -6.09 -19.65 -5.68
C GLY A 33 -7.04 -19.53 -4.47
N THR A 34 -7.45 -18.30 -4.09
CA THR A 34 -8.43 -18.11 -3.01
C THR A 34 -9.86 -18.40 -3.48
N GLY A 35 -10.18 -18.06 -4.72
CA GLY A 35 -11.51 -18.29 -5.29
C GLY A 35 -11.80 -19.76 -5.62
N THR A 36 -10.76 -20.56 -5.85
CA THR A 36 -10.86 -21.99 -6.16
C THR A 36 -10.56 -22.91 -4.99
N GLU A 37 -10.28 -22.38 -3.79
CA GLU A 37 -9.85 -23.12 -2.59
C GLU A 37 -8.49 -23.88 -2.74
N LEU A 38 -7.85 -23.83 -3.91
CA LEU A 38 -6.56 -24.49 -4.16
C LEU A 38 -5.47 -23.96 -3.21
N LEU A 39 -5.53 -22.70 -2.88
CA LEU A 39 -4.55 -22.08 -1.99
C LEU A 39 -4.64 -22.63 -0.56
N ASN A 40 -5.82 -23.00 -0.09
CA ASN A 40 -6.02 -23.60 1.22
C ASN A 40 -5.35 -24.98 1.30
N SER A 41 -5.53 -25.79 0.27
CA SER A 41 -4.86 -27.11 0.15
C SER A 41 -3.33 -26.94 0.10
N LEU A 42 -2.84 -25.97 -0.66
CA LEU A 42 -1.40 -25.69 -0.77
C LEU A 42 -0.81 -25.24 0.57
N ARG A 43 -1.47 -24.33 1.28
CA ARG A 43 -1.05 -23.88 2.63
C ARG A 43 -0.98 -25.05 3.61
N LEU A 44 -1.97 -25.94 3.58
CA LEU A 44 -1.97 -27.13 4.43
C LEU A 44 -0.79 -28.07 4.09
N MET A 45 -0.48 -28.25 2.82
CA MET A 45 0.69 -29.04 2.39
C MET A 45 1.99 -28.41 2.92
N TYR A 46 2.18 -27.09 2.76
CA TYR A 46 3.36 -26.41 3.30
C TYR A 46 3.42 -26.46 4.83
N SER A 47 2.29 -26.32 5.52
CA SER A 47 2.24 -26.43 6.97
C SER A 47 2.64 -27.83 7.47
N ARG A 48 2.24 -28.90 6.78
CA ARG A 48 2.32 -30.27 7.29
C ARG A 48 3.40 -31.14 6.66
N LEU A 49 3.85 -30.83 5.46
CA LEU A 49 4.77 -31.67 4.68
C LEU A 49 6.07 -30.97 4.27
N ALA A 50 6.23 -29.69 4.61
CA ALA A 50 7.43 -28.93 4.28
C ALA A 50 8.54 -29.10 5.32
N SER A 51 9.76 -28.74 4.92
CA SER A 51 10.86 -28.46 5.84
C SER A 51 10.63 -27.11 6.49
N HIS A 52 10.75 -27.02 7.81
CA HIS A 52 10.50 -25.80 8.58
C HIS A 52 11.77 -25.23 9.16
N ARG A 53 11.82 -23.91 9.25
CA ARG A 53 12.94 -23.17 9.79
C ARG A 53 12.76 -22.95 11.29
N CYS A 54 13.73 -23.36 12.11
CA CYS A 54 13.73 -23.05 13.54
C CYS A 54 13.99 -21.53 13.80
N PRO A 55 13.74 -21.02 15.01
CA PRO A 55 14.01 -19.62 15.35
C PRO A 55 15.46 -19.18 15.11
N ASN A 56 16.42 -20.10 15.22
CA ASN A 56 17.85 -19.85 15.01
C ASN A 56 18.29 -20.05 13.54
N GLY A 57 17.36 -20.34 12.63
CA GLY A 57 17.64 -20.36 11.20
C GLY A 57 17.89 -21.74 10.57
N HIS A 58 18.01 -22.81 11.35
CA HIS A 58 18.25 -24.16 10.85
C HIS A 58 16.95 -24.77 10.29
N TYR A 59 17.08 -25.60 9.24
CA TYR A 59 15.93 -26.25 8.64
C TYR A 59 15.77 -27.69 9.18
N ILE A 60 14.55 -28.01 9.63
CA ILE A 60 14.17 -29.35 10.02
C ILE A 60 13.44 -30.02 8.84
N PRO A 61 13.83 -31.23 8.43
CA PRO A 61 13.15 -31.97 7.37
C PRO A 61 11.71 -32.33 7.77
N PRO A 62 10.84 -32.67 6.82
CA PRO A 62 9.49 -33.15 7.11
C PRO A 62 9.54 -34.41 8.00
N THR A 63 8.76 -34.43 9.05
CA THR A 63 8.65 -35.55 9.99
C THR A 63 7.19 -35.83 10.33
N LEU A 64 6.91 -36.98 10.93
CA LEU A 64 5.56 -37.29 11.45
C LEU A 64 5.12 -36.30 12.53
N ALA A 65 6.06 -35.72 13.28
CA ALA A 65 5.75 -34.67 14.25
C ALA A 65 5.24 -33.39 13.56
N VAL A 66 5.87 -32.97 12.45
CA VAL A 66 5.40 -31.87 11.60
C VAL A 66 3.99 -32.16 11.08
N ALA A 67 3.79 -33.34 10.50
CA ALA A 67 2.48 -33.74 9.96
C ALA A 67 1.39 -33.77 11.04
N ALA A 68 1.73 -34.19 12.24
CA ALA A 68 0.81 -34.23 13.39
C ALA A 68 0.64 -32.88 14.10
N GLY A 69 1.38 -31.83 13.69
CA GLY A 69 1.36 -30.52 14.34
C GLY A 69 1.87 -30.50 15.77
N LYS A 70 2.81 -31.40 16.07
CA LYS A 70 3.44 -31.50 17.39
C LYS A 70 4.59 -30.51 17.53
N GLU A 71 5.02 -30.28 18.76
CA GLU A 71 6.23 -29.52 19.06
C GLU A 71 7.46 -30.18 18.42
N LEU A 72 8.33 -29.34 17.87
CA LEU A 72 9.55 -29.74 17.19
C LEU A 72 10.75 -29.29 18.01
N VAL A 73 11.80 -30.10 18.00
CA VAL A 73 13.10 -29.77 18.60
C VAL A 73 14.13 -29.70 17.49
N CYS A 74 14.84 -28.60 17.37
CA CYS A 74 15.90 -28.45 16.39
C CYS A 74 17.09 -29.35 16.77
N PRO A 75 17.51 -30.31 15.92
CA PRO A 75 18.63 -31.21 16.20
C PRO A 75 19.99 -30.48 16.26
N GLU A 76 20.08 -29.28 15.64
CA GLU A 76 21.34 -28.53 15.59
C GLU A 76 21.51 -27.59 16.80
N CYS A 77 20.42 -26.99 17.31
CA CYS A 77 20.52 -25.99 18.37
C CYS A 77 19.62 -26.25 19.57
N GLY A 78 18.82 -27.30 19.58
CA GLY A 78 17.93 -27.65 20.68
C GLY A 78 16.72 -26.73 20.85
N ALA A 79 16.48 -25.77 19.99
CA ALA A 79 15.35 -24.84 20.09
C ALA A 79 14.02 -25.56 19.87
N TYR A 80 13.05 -25.25 20.73
CA TYR A 80 11.68 -25.75 20.62
C TYR A 80 10.84 -24.79 19.80
N PHE A 81 10.02 -25.32 18.91
CA PHE A 81 9.10 -24.50 18.10
C PHE A 81 7.99 -25.35 17.46
N TYR A 82 7.01 -24.69 16.87
CA TYR A 82 5.96 -25.34 16.10
C TYR A 82 6.09 -25.01 14.61
N ALA A 83 5.70 -25.94 13.75
CA ALA A 83 5.50 -25.64 12.34
C ALA A 83 4.37 -24.62 12.20
N PRO A 84 4.49 -23.64 11.29
CA PRO A 84 3.45 -22.65 11.09
C PRO A 84 2.13 -23.31 10.65
N SER A 85 1.03 -22.81 11.19
CA SER A 85 -0.32 -23.21 10.78
C SER A 85 -0.63 -22.73 9.37
N ALA A 86 -1.70 -23.25 8.76
CA ALA A 86 -2.15 -22.76 7.46
C ALA A 86 -2.54 -21.28 7.45
N GLU A 87 -3.00 -20.73 8.58
CA GLU A 87 -3.28 -19.31 8.79
C GLU A 87 -2.02 -18.45 8.78
N GLU A 88 -0.94 -18.91 9.39
CA GLU A 88 0.37 -18.24 9.41
C GLU A 88 1.05 -18.27 8.02
N LEU A 89 0.56 -19.08 7.09
CA LEU A 89 0.97 -19.12 5.69
C LEU A 89 0.00 -18.37 4.76
N ALA A 90 -0.98 -17.65 5.31
CA ALA A 90 -2.01 -16.97 4.54
C ALA A 90 -1.70 -15.47 4.40
N PHE A 91 -1.55 -14.98 3.16
CA PHE A 91 -1.30 -13.55 2.90
C PHE A 91 -2.49 -12.63 3.24
N ASN A 92 -3.67 -13.19 3.42
CA ASN A 92 -4.89 -12.48 3.86
C ASN A 92 -5.17 -12.64 5.35
N SER A 93 -4.25 -13.22 6.11
CA SER A 93 -4.31 -13.47 7.54
C SER A 93 -2.93 -13.24 8.17
N GLN A 94 -2.50 -14.11 9.09
CA GLN A 94 -1.29 -13.97 9.90
C GLN A 94 0.02 -14.02 9.07
N GLY A 95 0.00 -14.66 7.90
CA GLY A 95 1.15 -14.73 7.01
C GLY A 95 1.35 -13.50 6.11
N ALA A 96 0.52 -12.47 6.25
CA ALA A 96 0.61 -11.26 5.43
C ALA A 96 1.96 -10.54 5.61
N CYS A 97 2.50 -10.02 4.53
CA CYS A 97 3.61 -9.08 4.59
C CYS A 97 3.18 -7.83 5.36
N GLN A 98 3.93 -7.44 6.37
CA GLN A 98 3.60 -6.30 7.23
C GLN A 98 3.62 -4.97 6.46
N LYS A 99 4.53 -4.82 5.51
CA LYS A 99 4.69 -3.59 4.72
C LYS A 99 3.48 -3.28 3.85
N CYS A 100 2.96 -4.29 3.14
CA CYS A 100 1.85 -4.11 2.20
C CYS A 100 0.51 -4.68 2.70
N GLY A 101 0.45 -5.25 3.90
CA GLY A 101 -0.75 -5.87 4.45
C GLY A 101 -1.31 -7.02 3.59
N GLY A 102 -0.44 -7.72 2.84
CA GLY A 102 -0.82 -8.85 1.99
C GLY A 102 -1.36 -8.46 0.61
N THR A 103 -1.21 -7.19 0.18
CA THR A 103 -1.62 -6.74 -1.17
C THR A 103 -0.57 -7.05 -2.24
N GLY A 104 0.71 -7.13 -1.86
CA GLY A 104 1.84 -7.33 -2.78
C GLY A 104 2.38 -6.04 -3.40
N SER A 105 1.66 -4.93 -3.25
CA SER A 105 2.02 -3.60 -3.74
C SER A 105 1.95 -2.56 -2.63
N VAL A 106 2.61 -1.44 -2.85
CA VAL A 106 2.56 -0.26 -1.99
C VAL A 106 2.28 0.97 -2.84
N ARG A 107 1.59 1.94 -2.25
CA ARG A 107 1.39 3.23 -2.88
C ARG A 107 2.52 4.16 -2.44
N THR A 108 3.25 4.69 -3.39
CA THR A 108 4.33 5.65 -3.20
C THR A 108 4.00 6.96 -3.89
N VAL A 109 4.64 8.05 -3.46
CA VAL A 109 4.47 9.34 -4.13
C VAL A 109 5.14 9.28 -5.50
N ASP A 110 4.39 9.68 -6.53
CA ASP A 110 4.93 9.85 -7.87
C ASP A 110 5.52 11.25 -8.02
N ILE A 111 6.84 11.34 -7.99
CA ILE A 111 7.56 12.61 -8.05
C ILE A 111 7.20 13.41 -9.32
N ALA A 112 7.02 12.73 -10.46
CA ALA A 112 6.66 13.40 -11.71
C ALA A 112 5.28 14.09 -11.64
N SER A 113 4.36 13.56 -10.85
CA SER A 113 3.03 14.14 -10.65
C SER A 113 3.00 15.37 -9.75
N LEU A 114 4.06 15.61 -8.98
CA LEU A 114 4.15 16.76 -8.07
C LEU A 114 4.32 18.07 -8.83
N VAL A 115 5.04 18.04 -9.96
CA VAL A 115 5.25 19.18 -10.85
C VAL A 115 4.93 18.73 -12.29
N PRO A 116 3.65 18.68 -12.65
CA PRO A 116 3.23 18.16 -13.96
C PRO A 116 3.60 19.09 -15.12
N ASP A 117 3.83 20.37 -14.86
CA ASP A 117 4.27 21.38 -15.84
C ASP A 117 5.39 22.21 -15.21
N ASP A 118 6.62 21.91 -15.60
CA ASP A 118 7.83 22.58 -15.13
C ASP A 118 8.09 23.94 -15.80
N SER A 119 7.31 24.30 -16.79
CA SER A 119 7.33 25.64 -17.39
C SER A 119 6.65 26.70 -16.51
N LEU A 120 5.82 26.27 -15.55
CA LEU A 120 5.18 27.15 -14.59
C LEU A 120 6.15 27.54 -13.49
N THR A 121 5.90 28.73 -12.91
CA THR A 121 6.57 29.16 -11.68
C THR A 121 5.88 28.56 -10.47
N ILE A 122 6.56 28.51 -9.30
CA ILE A 122 5.92 28.09 -8.04
C ILE A 122 4.77 29.05 -7.70
N ASP A 123 4.96 30.35 -7.89
CA ASP A 123 3.90 31.36 -7.73
C ASP A 123 2.74 31.12 -8.70
N GLY A 124 3.02 30.63 -9.88
CA GLY A 124 2.05 30.22 -10.92
C GLY A 124 1.41 28.85 -10.69
N GLY A 125 1.78 28.16 -9.60
CA GLY A 125 1.17 26.88 -9.22
C GLY A 125 1.85 25.64 -9.76
N ALA A 126 3.14 25.68 -10.11
CA ALA A 126 3.90 24.52 -10.58
C ALA A 126 3.80 23.31 -9.65
N VAL A 127 3.79 23.53 -8.33
CA VAL A 127 3.72 22.47 -7.32
C VAL A 127 2.27 22.10 -7.04
N ALA A 128 1.76 21.14 -7.76
CA ALA A 128 0.36 20.74 -7.77
C ALA A 128 -0.21 20.29 -6.39
N PRO A 129 0.53 19.60 -5.51
CA PRO A 129 0.04 19.25 -4.17
C PRO A 129 -0.28 20.47 -3.31
N TRP A 130 0.53 21.54 -3.38
CA TRP A 130 0.29 22.75 -2.59
C TRP A 130 -1.00 23.47 -2.99
N ASN A 131 -1.38 23.38 -4.27
CA ASN A 131 -2.61 23.98 -4.78
C ASN A 131 -3.87 23.20 -4.37
N SER A 132 -3.78 21.89 -4.20
CA SER A 132 -4.94 21.01 -4.06
C SER A 132 -5.09 20.36 -2.68
N LEU A 133 -4.00 20.18 -1.94
CA LEU A 133 -3.96 19.49 -0.66
C LEU A 133 -3.53 20.36 0.52
N MET A 134 -2.95 21.55 0.25
CA MET A 134 -2.39 22.44 1.27
C MET A 134 -2.94 23.85 1.10
N TRP A 135 -2.56 24.74 2.00
CA TRP A 135 -2.93 26.15 1.95
C TRP A 135 -2.02 26.93 1.00
N SER A 136 -2.55 27.96 0.36
CA SER A 136 -1.84 28.81 -0.59
C SER A 136 -0.60 29.52 -0.03
N LEU A 137 -0.45 29.57 1.29
CA LEU A 137 0.71 30.17 1.98
C LEU A 137 2.01 29.37 1.81
N MET A 138 1.95 28.13 1.32
CA MET A 138 3.15 27.31 1.18
C MET A 138 4.17 27.91 0.21
N THR A 139 3.70 28.65 -0.81
CA THR A 139 4.56 29.38 -1.75
C THR A 139 5.39 30.46 -1.04
N ASP A 140 4.76 31.22 -0.13
CA ASP A 140 5.45 32.28 0.61
C ASP A 140 6.50 31.69 1.57
N VAL A 141 6.15 30.58 2.24
CA VAL A 141 7.08 29.87 3.12
C VAL A 141 8.26 29.27 2.31
N CYS A 142 7.98 28.74 1.12
CA CYS A 142 9.00 28.20 0.22
C CYS A 142 10.04 29.26 -0.18
N ARG A 143 9.59 30.49 -0.40
CA ARG A 143 10.47 31.64 -0.67
C ARG A 143 11.41 31.92 0.50
N GLU A 144 10.89 31.85 1.73
CA GLU A 144 11.69 32.00 2.96
C GLU A 144 12.63 30.81 3.22
N MET A 145 12.43 29.69 2.52
CA MET A 145 13.39 28.58 2.48
C MET A 145 14.55 28.82 1.50
N GLY A 146 14.57 29.98 0.80
CA GLY A 146 15.60 30.35 -0.15
C GLY A 146 15.39 29.83 -1.58
N VAL A 147 14.15 29.46 -1.94
CA VAL A 147 13.77 29.01 -3.28
C VAL A 147 13.20 30.17 -4.08
N ARG A 148 13.64 30.36 -5.31
CA ARG A 148 13.08 31.33 -6.24
C ARG A 148 11.72 30.84 -6.74
N THR A 149 10.65 31.56 -6.38
CA THR A 149 9.28 31.14 -6.70
C THR A 149 8.71 31.82 -7.95
N ASP A 150 9.42 32.78 -8.49
CA ASP A 150 9.04 33.64 -9.62
C ASP A 150 9.63 33.21 -10.98
N VAL A 151 10.49 32.21 -10.99
CA VAL A 151 11.08 31.63 -12.22
C VAL A 151 10.45 30.28 -12.56
N PRO A 152 10.47 29.83 -13.83
CA PRO A 152 10.01 28.48 -14.20
C PRO A 152 10.68 27.41 -13.38
N PHE A 153 9.93 26.38 -12.97
CA PHE A 153 10.43 25.32 -12.10
C PHE A 153 11.65 24.59 -12.69
N ARG A 154 11.67 24.41 -14.02
CA ARG A 154 12.82 23.83 -14.74
C ARG A 154 14.12 24.62 -14.57
N ASP A 155 14.02 25.94 -14.36
CA ASP A 155 15.17 26.86 -14.24
C ASP A 155 15.69 27.00 -12.79
N LEU A 156 15.07 26.28 -11.85
CA LEU A 156 15.56 26.15 -10.47
C LEU A 156 16.81 25.27 -10.44
N THR A 157 17.70 25.59 -9.50
CA THR A 157 18.88 24.75 -9.23
C THR A 157 18.44 23.41 -8.62
N GLU A 158 19.28 22.40 -8.69
CA GLU A 158 18.99 21.10 -8.06
C GLU A 158 18.82 21.20 -6.54
N GLN A 159 19.48 22.15 -5.88
CA GLN A 159 19.31 22.42 -4.45
C GLN A 159 17.92 23.02 -4.15
N GLU A 160 17.45 23.96 -4.98
CA GLU A 160 16.11 24.52 -4.85
C GLU A 160 15.03 23.47 -5.10
N LYS A 161 15.20 22.61 -6.10
CA LYS A 161 14.30 21.49 -6.38
C LYS A 161 14.27 20.48 -5.23
N ASP A 162 15.43 20.17 -4.65
CA ASP A 162 15.52 19.27 -3.50
C ASP A 162 14.79 19.85 -2.27
N ILE A 163 14.89 21.17 -2.03
CA ILE A 163 14.11 21.82 -0.99
C ILE A 163 12.60 21.64 -1.24
N VAL A 164 12.15 21.83 -2.48
CA VAL A 164 10.73 21.68 -2.83
C VAL A 164 10.25 20.25 -2.62
N TYR A 165 11.04 19.25 -3.00
CA TYR A 165 10.66 17.85 -2.89
C TYR A 165 10.87 17.26 -1.50
N HIS A 166 11.97 17.59 -0.82
CA HIS A 166 12.46 16.90 0.37
C HIS A 166 12.89 17.81 1.52
N GLY A 167 12.82 19.14 1.35
CA GLY A 167 13.26 20.10 2.36
C GLY A 167 12.66 19.83 3.74
N PRO A 168 13.40 20.15 4.83
CA PRO A 168 12.98 19.89 6.20
C PRO A 168 11.76 20.73 6.60
N ALA A 169 10.98 20.21 7.53
CA ALA A 169 9.87 20.96 8.13
C ALA A 169 10.43 22.03 9.06
N GLU A 170 10.57 23.25 8.56
CA GLU A 170 11.05 24.40 9.32
C GLU A 170 9.96 25.45 9.49
N LYS A 171 9.92 26.06 10.67
CA LYS A 171 9.02 27.18 10.96
C LYS A 171 9.67 28.46 10.46
N LYS A 172 8.99 29.16 9.55
CA LYS A 172 9.43 30.45 9.00
C LYS A 172 8.43 31.54 9.34
N HIS A 173 8.94 32.73 9.52
CA HIS A 173 8.12 33.95 9.66
C HIS A 173 7.85 34.50 8.27
N ILE A 174 6.56 34.65 7.90
CA ILE A 174 6.16 35.09 6.58
C ILE A 174 5.25 36.30 6.64
N PHE A 175 5.40 37.17 5.65
CA PHE A 175 4.43 38.20 5.32
C PHE A 175 3.45 37.68 4.29
N TYR A 176 2.18 37.63 4.59
CA TYR A 176 1.19 37.17 3.63
C TYR A 176 0.22 38.30 3.25
N HIS A 177 -0.24 38.28 2.01
CA HIS A 177 -1.32 39.08 1.50
C HIS A 177 -2.51 38.17 1.20
N ALA A 178 -3.65 38.45 1.83
CA ALA A 178 -4.83 37.64 1.56
C ALA A 178 -5.35 37.94 0.14
N ARG A 179 -5.48 36.90 -0.69
CA ARG A 179 -5.91 37.03 -2.10
C ARG A 179 -7.27 37.68 -2.30
N ASN A 180 -8.14 37.65 -1.30
CA ASN A 180 -9.53 38.15 -1.36
C ASN A 180 -9.82 39.35 -0.43
N SER A 181 -8.81 39.92 0.21
CA SER A 181 -8.97 41.10 1.06
C SER A 181 -7.67 41.90 1.07
N ASN A 182 -7.76 43.22 1.30
CA ASN A 182 -6.58 44.08 1.47
C ASN A 182 -5.86 43.85 2.82
N GLN A 183 -6.05 42.72 3.46
CA GLN A 183 -5.39 42.38 4.70
C GLN A 183 -4.02 41.77 4.42
N ALA A 184 -2.99 42.42 4.92
CA ALA A 184 -1.65 41.90 5.05
C ALA A 184 -1.38 41.57 6.52
N GLY A 185 -0.65 40.54 6.79
CA GLY A 185 -0.29 40.15 8.15
C GLY A 185 1.00 39.36 8.19
N GLU A 186 1.53 39.23 9.36
CA GLU A 186 2.69 38.41 9.67
C GLU A 186 2.22 37.16 10.40
N LEU A 187 2.75 36.02 10.05
CA LEU A 187 2.53 34.77 10.80
C LEU A 187 3.71 33.82 10.68
N ASP A 188 3.84 33.02 11.69
CA ASP A 188 4.78 31.90 11.68
C ASP A 188 4.10 30.68 11.07
N PHE A 189 4.67 30.15 9.97
CA PHE A 189 4.14 28.98 9.31
C PHE A 189 5.22 27.91 9.08
N THR A 190 4.86 26.64 9.22
CA THR A 190 5.79 25.54 9.03
C THR A 190 5.83 25.15 7.56
N TYR A 191 7.05 25.09 7.00
CA TYR A 191 7.28 24.56 5.67
C TYR A 191 6.99 23.06 5.61
N TYR A 192 6.28 22.65 4.58
CA TYR A 192 6.03 21.24 4.26
C TYR A 192 6.34 21.00 2.78
N ASN A 193 7.35 20.19 2.52
CA ASN A 193 7.74 19.85 1.16
C ASN A 193 6.62 19.11 0.40
N ALA A 194 6.76 19.02 -0.92
CA ALA A 194 5.72 18.48 -1.79
C ALA A 194 5.44 16.98 -1.53
N VAL A 195 6.47 16.18 -1.26
CA VAL A 195 6.34 14.75 -0.92
C VAL A 195 5.60 14.58 0.40
N TYR A 196 6.04 15.25 1.45
CA TYR A 196 5.39 15.19 2.76
C TYR A 196 3.91 15.64 2.70
N THR A 197 3.61 16.64 1.87
CA THR A 197 2.24 17.11 1.68
C THR A 197 1.32 15.99 1.20
N VAL A 198 1.77 15.19 0.24
CA VAL A 198 1.02 14.04 -0.29
C VAL A 198 0.92 12.91 0.75
N GLU A 199 2.03 12.56 1.40
CA GLU A 199 2.07 11.51 2.42
C GLU A 199 1.16 11.83 3.61
N ASN A 200 1.22 13.08 4.10
CA ASN A 200 0.37 13.54 5.19
C ASN A 200 -1.12 13.57 4.79
N ALA A 201 -1.41 13.97 3.55
CA ALA A 201 -2.77 13.91 3.03
C ALA A 201 -3.27 12.46 2.93
N LEU A 202 -2.45 11.54 2.43
CA LEU A 202 -2.77 10.11 2.34
C LEU A 202 -3.05 9.50 3.72
N ALA A 203 -2.22 9.83 4.72
CA ALA A 203 -2.39 9.33 6.09
C ALA A 203 -3.70 9.83 6.75
N LYS A 204 -4.24 10.97 6.31
CA LYS A 204 -5.47 11.58 6.82
C LYS A 204 -6.73 11.24 6.02
N VAL A 205 -6.62 10.49 4.94
CA VAL A 205 -7.78 10.09 4.12
C VAL A 205 -8.73 9.22 4.94
N LYS A 206 -10.00 9.62 4.95
CA LYS A 206 -11.07 8.91 5.66
C LYS A 206 -12.19 8.42 4.74
N ASP A 207 -12.25 8.94 3.52
CA ASP A 207 -13.33 8.68 2.56
C ASP A 207 -12.81 8.59 1.12
N ASP A 208 -13.66 8.11 0.22
CA ASP A 208 -13.33 7.95 -1.21
C ASP A 208 -13.07 9.29 -1.90
N LYS A 209 -13.70 10.37 -1.44
CA LYS A 209 -13.51 11.71 -2.00
C LYS A 209 -12.11 12.24 -1.65
N GLY A 210 -11.66 12.03 -0.42
CA GLY A 210 -10.30 12.33 0.01
C GLY A 210 -9.27 11.51 -0.79
N MET A 211 -9.54 10.20 -0.96
CA MET A 211 -8.66 9.32 -1.74
C MET A 211 -8.49 9.81 -3.19
N LYS A 212 -9.57 10.15 -3.90
CA LYS A 212 -9.51 10.66 -5.28
C LYS A 212 -8.66 11.93 -5.43
N ARG A 213 -8.58 12.74 -4.37
CA ARG A 213 -7.75 13.97 -4.39
C ARG A 213 -6.25 13.67 -4.28
N VAL A 214 -5.89 12.62 -3.55
CA VAL A 214 -4.50 12.23 -3.31
C VAL A 214 -4.00 11.26 -4.36
N GLU A 215 -4.86 10.39 -4.87
CA GLU A 215 -4.55 9.28 -5.80
C GLU A 215 -3.78 9.73 -7.04
N LYS A 216 -4.07 10.93 -7.57
CA LYS A 216 -3.38 11.51 -8.74
C LYS A 216 -1.88 11.78 -8.51
N PHE A 217 -1.43 11.78 -7.24
CA PHE A 217 -0.04 11.97 -6.85
C PHE A 217 0.65 10.67 -6.42
N LEU A 218 -0.05 9.54 -6.56
CA LEU A 218 0.43 8.24 -6.14
C LEU A 218 0.64 7.33 -7.33
N ARG A 219 1.68 6.51 -7.25
CA ARG A 219 1.87 5.36 -8.11
C ARG A 219 1.84 4.08 -7.29
N GLU A 220 1.49 3.00 -7.93
CA GLU A 220 1.51 1.68 -7.32
C GLU A 220 2.79 0.96 -7.71
N ASP A 221 3.61 0.66 -6.71
CA ASP A 221 4.87 -0.05 -6.89
C ASP A 221 4.79 -1.43 -6.24
N VAL A 222 5.58 -2.38 -6.76
CA VAL A 222 5.74 -3.68 -6.12
C VAL A 222 6.30 -3.49 -4.70
N CYS A 223 5.73 -4.19 -3.73
CA CYS A 223 6.19 -4.08 -2.35
C CYS A 223 7.69 -4.44 -2.24
N PRO A 224 8.53 -3.55 -1.70
CA PRO A 224 9.97 -3.77 -1.63
C PRO A 224 10.39 -4.86 -0.64
N GLU A 225 9.51 -5.23 0.31
CA GLU A 225 9.77 -6.26 1.30
C GLU A 225 9.41 -7.66 0.81
N CYS A 226 8.22 -7.82 0.26
CA CYS A 226 7.74 -9.13 -0.18
C CYS A 226 7.92 -9.38 -1.69
N HIS A 227 8.35 -8.39 -2.45
CA HIS A 227 8.56 -8.45 -3.90
C HIS A 227 7.34 -9.03 -4.66
N GLY A 228 6.13 -8.59 -4.25
CA GLY A 228 4.87 -9.04 -4.86
C GLY A 228 4.33 -10.37 -4.33
N SER A 229 5.08 -11.13 -3.51
CA SER A 229 4.63 -12.43 -3.00
C SER A 229 3.46 -12.34 -2.00
N ARG A 230 3.17 -11.16 -1.46
CA ARG A 230 2.14 -10.88 -0.45
C ARG A 230 2.41 -11.47 0.94
N LEU A 231 3.39 -12.35 1.07
CA LEU A 231 3.71 -13.09 2.28
C LEU A 231 4.87 -12.45 3.06
N SER A 232 4.83 -12.58 4.37
CA SER A 232 5.93 -12.24 5.25
C SER A 232 7.14 -13.16 5.00
N ALA A 233 8.32 -12.77 5.47
CA ALA A 233 9.52 -13.60 5.38
C ALA A 233 9.35 -14.95 6.13
N ALA A 234 8.65 -14.94 7.27
CA ALA A 234 8.34 -16.14 8.03
C ALA A 234 7.41 -17.10 7.25
N ALA A 235 6.38 -16.55 6.60
CA ALA A 235 5.45 -17.35 5.80
C ALA A 235 6.08 -17.93 4.53
N ARG A 236 7.17 -17.33 4.03
CA ARG A 236 7.96 -17.84 2.88
C ARG A 236 9.09 -18.79 3.28
N ALA A 237 9.33 -18.95 4.58
CA ALA A 237 10.43 -19.79 5.06
C ALA A 237 10.22 -21.31 4.84
N PRO A 238 9.01 -21.91 4.98
CA PRO A 238 8.82 -23.33 4.73
C PRO A 238 9.18 -23.72 3.31
N LYS A 239 9.82 -24.89 3.14
CA LYS A 239 10.27 -25.40 1.84
C LYS A 239 9.71 -26.80 1.59
N LEU A 240 8.95 -26.96 0.52
CA LEU A 240 8.49 -28.27 0.06
C LEU A 240 9.39 -28.74 -1.09
N ARG A 241 10.21 -29.76 -0.85
CA ARG A 241 11.24 -30.24 -1.81
C ARG A 241 12.16 -29.10 -2.30
N GLY A 242 12.53 -28.17 -1.42
CA GLY A 242 13.38 -27.03 -1.74
C GLY A 242 12.67 -25.80 -2.33
N ILE A 243 11.38 -25.89 -2.66
CA ILE A 243 10.55 -24.79 -3.17
C ILE A 243 9.84 -24.09 -2.01
N SER A 244 9.89 -22.77 -1.97
CA SER A 244 9.19 -21.92 -0.99
C SER A 244 8.08 -21.11 -1.66
#